data_14e2bf4fde74b6b2ca10370809d16107
#
_entry.id   14e2bf4fde74b6b2ca10370809d16107
#
_cell.length_a   1.000
_cell.length_b   1.000
_cell.length_c   1.000
_cell.angle_alpha   90.00
_cell.angle_beta   90.00
_cell.angle_gamma   90.00
#
_symmetry.space_group_name_H-M   'P 1'
#
loop_
_entity.id
_entity.type
_entity.pdbx_description
1 polymer ?
#
loop_
_entity_poly.entity_id
_entity_poly.type
_entity_poly.pdbx_seq_one_letter_code
_entity_poly.pdbx_strand_id
1 'polypeptide(L)'
;MRITLENVGIAVRDLDATVAFFTDLGLSVVGRDTASGEWADTAVGLDGNHAKIAMLQTPDGRGRLELFEYIHPDAIETEPTRPNEIGMHRVAFSVDDLDAALEVVDRHGYAPLRGVATYEDVYRLTYVRGPSGIIVMLAEELTTG
;
A
#
# COMPACT_ATOMS: atom_id res chain seq x y z
N MET A 1 -19.55 -14.57 -15.69
CA MET A 1 -18.43 -14.74 -14.75
C MET A 1 -18.54 -13.71 -13.63
N ARG A 2 -18.30 -14.12 -12.41
CA ARG A 2 -18.18 -13.19 -11.28
C ARG A 2 -16.72 -12.85 -11.05
N ILE A 3 -16.45 -11.58 -10.78
CA ILE A 3 -15.11 -11.13 -10.43
C ILE A 3 -15.17 -10.19 -9.22
N THR A 4 -14.26 -10.39 -8.28
CA THR A 4 -14.09 -9.51 -7.13
C THR A 4 -12.63 -9.15 -7.03
N LEU A 5 -12.33 -7.97 -6.47
CA LEU A 5 -10.95 -7.59 -6.22
C LEU A 5 -10.47 -8.32 -4.96
N GLU A 6 -9.54 -9.25 -5.11
CA GLU A 6 -9.00 -10.01 -3.98
C GLU A 6 -8.03 -9.17 -3.15
N ASN A 7 -7.03 -8.61 -3.81
CA ASN A 7 -6.05 -7.74 -3.15
C ASN A 7 -5.21 -6.98 -4.18
N VAL A 8 -4.41 -6.05 -3.69
CA VAL A 8 -3.34 -5.41 -4.45
C VAL A 8 -2.03 -5.89 -3.84
N GLY A 9 -1.17 -6.48 -4.68
CA GLY A 9 0.13 -6.99 -4.27
C GLY A 9 1.22 -5.95 -4.45
N ILE A 10 2.06 -5.77 -3.43
CA ILE A 10 3.14 -4.80 -3.45
C ILE A 10 4.40 -5.44 -2.88
N ALA A 11 5.48 -5.45 -3.65
CA ALA A 11 6.79 -5.87 -3.17
C ALA A 11 7.44 -4.69 -2.43
N VAL A 12 7.96 -4.96 -1.23
CA VAL A 12 8.50 -3.92 -0.35
C VAL A 12 9.90 -4.30 0.12
N ARG A 13 10.66 -3.28 0.52
CA ARG A 13 12.03 -3.49 1.01
C ARG A 13 12.04 -4.02 2.43
N ASP A 14 11.17 -3.51 3.28
CA ASP A 14 11.09 -3.86 4.70
C ASP A 14 9.63 -4.14 5.05
N LEU A 15 9.30 -5.41 5.21
CA LEU A 15 7.92 -5.83 5.45
C LEU A 15 7.40 -5.28 6.79
N ASP A 16 8.19 -5.40 7.86
CA ASP A 16 7.74 -4.97 9.17
C ASP A 16 7.51 -3.47 9.25
N ALA A 17 8.40 -2.67 8.66
CA ALA A 17 8.22 -1.22 8.59
C ALA A 17 6.98 -0.84 7.77
N THR A 18 6.74 -1.55 6.66
CA THR A 18 5.57 -1.30 5.81
C THR A 18 4.27 -1.68 6.51
N VAL A 19 4.26 -2.82 7.19
CA VAL A 19 3.11 -3.25 8.00
C VAL A 19 2.81 -2.22 9.09
N ALA A 20 3.83 -1.74 9.80
CA ALA A 20 3.65 -0.73 10.85
C ALA A 20 3.02 0.55 10.29
N PHE A 21 3.46 1.00 9.13
CA PHE A 21 2.90 2.19 8.48
C PHE A 21 1.40 2.02 8.19
N PHE A 22 1.03 0.94 7.51
CA PHE A 22 -0.36 0.74 7.13
C PHE A 22 -1.26 0.40 8.32
N THR A 23 -0.76 -0.30 9.33
CA THR A 23 -1.56 -0.57 10.52
C THR A 23 -1.79 0.70 11.35
N ASP A 24 -0.81 1.59 11.41
CA ASP A 24 -0.99 2.89 12.08
C ASP A 24 -1.98 3.79 11.31
N LEU A 25 -2.12 3.60 9.99
CA LEU A 25 -3.17 4.27 9.21
C LEU A 25 -4.56 3.69 9.44
N GLY A 26 -4.66 2.46 9.94
CA GLY A 26 -5.95 1.86 10.24
C GLY A 26 -6.20 0.48 9.62
N LEU A 27 -5.27 -0.06 8.85
CA LEU A 27 -5.41 -1.42 8.34
C LEU A 27 -5.06 -2.42 9.44
N SER A 28 -5.56 -3.65 9.30
CA SER A 28 -5.26 -4.74 10.22
C SER A 28 -4.54 -5.86 9.50
N VAL A 29 -3.60 -6.50 10.17
CA VAL A 29 -2.98 -7.73 9.66
C VAL A 29 -3.98 -8.87 9.81
N VAL A 30 -4.36 -9.49 8.70
CA VAL A 30 -5.27 -10.64 8.71
C VAL A 30 -4.56 -11.95 8.43
N GLY A 31 -3.29 -11.91 8.09
CA GLY A 31 -2.48 -13.11 7.92
C GLY A 31 -1.03 -12.78 7.64
N ARG A 32 -0.16 -13.68 8.04
CA ARG A 32 1.26 -13.67 7.68
C ARG A 32 1.64 -15.08 7.24
N ASP A 33 2.50 -15.15 6.23
CA ASP A 33 2.93 -16.43 5.70
C ASP A 33 4.24 -16.26 4.94
N THR A 34 4.69 -17.38 4.38
CA THR A 34 5.83 -17.40 3.47
C THR A 34 5.38 -18.10 2.20
N ALA A 35 5.61 -17.48 1.04
CA ALA A 35 5.34 -18.10 -0.24
C ALA A 35 6.63 -18.72 -0.78
N SER A 36 6.65 -20.05 -0.88
CA SER A 36 7.78 -20.80 -1.42
C SER A 36 7.31 -22.14 -1.95
N GLY A 37 8.16 -22.80 -2.73
CA GLY A 37 7.87 -24.09 -3.31
C GLY A 37 7.45 -24.02 -4.76
N GLU A 38 7.23 -25.20 -5.34
CA GLU A 38 6.95 -25.32 -6.76
C GLU A 38 5.68 -24.57 -7.19
N TRP A 39 4.65 -24.58 -6.35
CA TRP A 39 3.41 -23.86 -6.65
C TRP A 39 3.66 -22.35 -6.77
N ALA A 40 4.51 -21.80 -5.89
CA ALA A 40 4.83 -20.38 -5.91
C ALA A 40 5.65 -20.02 -7.16
N ASP A 41 6.64 -20.84 -7.48
CA ASP A 41 7.45 -20.67 -8.68
C ASP A 41 6.56 -20.67 -9.94
N THR A 42 5.63 -21.58 -10.01
CA THR A 42 4.71 -21.69 -11.14
C THR A 42 3.77 -20.50 -11.21
N ALA A 43 3.18 -20.11 -10.08
CA ALA A 43 2.19 -19.04 -10.05
C ALA A 43 2.82 -17.66 -10.29
N VAL A 44 3.96 -17.40 -9.68
CA VAL A 44 4.64 -16.10 -9.74
C VAL A 44 5.53 -15.98 -10.98
N GLY A 45 6.04 -17.09 -11.48
CA GLY A 45 6.92 -17.10 -12.66
C GLY A 45 8.38 -16.82 -12.30
N LEU A 46 8.81 -17.18 -11.11
CA LEU A 46 10.19 -17.00 -10.67
C LEU A 46 10.72 -18.31 -10.12
N ASP A 47 11.94 -18.68 -10.51
CA ASP A 47 12.58 -19.87 -10.00
C ASP A 47 13.04 -19.65 -8.55
N GLY A 48 12.75 -20.62 -7.67
CA GLY A 48 13.14 -20.56 -6.26
C GLY A 48 12.46 -19.43 -5.50
N ASN A 49 11.24 -19.12 -5.86
CA ASN A 49 10.48 -18.04 -5.22
C ASN A 49 10.36 -18.26 -3.73
N HIS A 50 10.81 -17.29 -2.95
CA HIS A 50 10.71 -17.32 -1.49
C HIS A 50 10.49 -15.89 -0.99
N ALA A 51 9.31 -15.61 -0.48
CA ALA A 51 8.96 -14.29 -0.01
C ALA A 51 8.19 -14.37 1.30
N LYS A 52 8.47 -13.44 2.20
CA LYS A 52 7.63 -13.23 3.39
C LYS A 52 6.42 -12.42 2.96
N ILE A 53 5.25 -12.77 3.47
CA ILE A 53 3.98 -12.14 3.10
C ILE A 53 3.25 -11.65 4.33
N ALA A 54 2.62 -10.49 4.21
CA ALA A 54 1.62 -10.02 5.16
C ALA A 54 0.38 -9.58 4.37
N MET A 55 -0.78 -10.08 4.78
CA MET A 55 -2.06 -9.64 4.23
C MET A 55 -2.68 -8.64 5.18
N LEU A 56 -2.97 -7.45 4.68
CA LEU A 56 -3.61 -6.38 5.43
C LEU A 56 -5.01 -6.12 4.89
N GLN A 57 -5.89 -5.64 5.75
CA GLN A 57 -7.29 -5.41 5.38
C GLN A 57 -7.79 -4.12 5.99
N THR A 58 -8.61 -3.39 5.22
CA THR A 58 -9.32 -2.21 5.72
C THR A 58 -10.39 -2.60 6.74
N PRO A 59 -10.78 -1.67 7.65
CA PRO A 59 -11.78 -1.97 8.67
C PRO A 59 -13.12 -2.48 8.13
N ASP A 60 -13.53 -2.03 6.94
CA ASP A 60 -14.77 -2.51 6.32
C ASP A 60 -14.65 -3.89 5.68
N GLY A 61 -13.45 -4.47 5.66
CA GLY A 61 -13.19 -5.79 5.10
C GLY A 61 -13.19 -5.86 3.57
N ARG A 62 -13.32 -4.73 2.87
CA ARG A 62 -13.46 -4.71 1.41
C ARG A 62 -12.16 -4.48 0.68
N GLY A 63 -11.17 -3.88 1.32
CA GLY A 63 -9.87 -3.60 0.70
C GLY A 63 -8.77 -4.40 1.35
N ARG A 64 -7.90 -5.01 0.53
CA ARG A 64 -6.76 -5.78 1.01
C ARG A 64 -5.49 -5.41 0.28
N LEU A 65 -4.39 -5.40 1.02
CA LEU A 65 -3.04 -5.33 0.47
C LEU A 65 -2.31 -6.61 0.81
N GLU A 66 -1.64 -7.19 -0.16
CA GLU A 66 -0.69 -8.28 0.08
C GLU A 66 0.72 -7.74 -0.08
N LEU A 67 1.47 -7.71 1.01
CA LEU A 67 2.82 -7.16 1.03
C LEU A 67 3.83 -8.29 0.98
N PHE A 68 4.87 -8.12 0.16
CA PHE A 68 5.90 -9.15 -0.07
C PHE A 68 7.27 -8.57 0.24
N GLU A 69 8.06 -9.30 1.01
CA GLU A 69 9.50 -9.04 1.11
C GLU A 69 10.23 -10.24 0.54
N TYR A 70 10.91 -10.05 -0.59
CA TYR A 70 11.58 -11.15 -1.29
C TYR A 70 12.86 -11.55 -0.59
N ILE A 71 12.98 -12.86 -0.32
CA ILE A 71 14.18 -13.49 0.19
C ILE A 71 14.97 -14.06 -0.99
N HIS A 72 14.28 -14.67 -1.96
CA HIS A 72 14.86 -15.21 -3.18
C HIS A 72 13.78 -15.22 -4.29
N PRO A 73 14.09 -14.83 -5.54
CA PRO A 73 15.32 -14.11 -5.93
C PRO A 73 15.47 -12.78 -5.18
N ASP A 74 16.69 -12.22 -5.18
CA ASP A 74 16.91 -10.93 -4.54
C ASP A 74 15.94 -9.88 -5.08
N ALA A 75 15.40 -9.06 -4.18
CA ALA A 75 14.56 -7.93 -4.59
C ALA A 75 15.36 -6.98 -5.51
N ILE A 76 14.70 -6.50 -6.55
CA ILE A 76 15.31 -5.58 -7.49
C ILE A 76 14.89 -4.17 -7.11
N GLU A 77 15.86 -3.33 -6.75
CA GLU A 77 15.60 -1.92 -6.48
C GLU A 77 15.38 -1.18 -7.80
N THR A 78 14.33 -0.37 -7.82
CA THR A 78 14.03 0.52 -8.94
C THR A 78 13.92 1.95 -8.45
N GLU A 79 13.97 2.92 -9.37
CA GLU A 79 13.69 4.30 -9.00
C GLU A 79 12.25 4.42 -8.49
N PRO A 80 11.99 5.28 -7.50
CA PRO A 80 10.62 5.49 -7.03
C PRO A 80 9.69 5.92 -8.16
N THR A 81 8.55 5.26 -8.28
CA THR A 81 7.58 5.51 -9.35
C THR A 81 7.07 6.94 -9.31
N ARG A 82 7.11 7.61 -10.47
CA ARG A 82 6.48 8.92 -10.64
C ARG A 82 5.03 8.73 -11.09
N PRO A 83 4.10 9.64 -10.73
CA PRO A 83 2.69 9.45 -11.04
C PRO A 83 2.35 9.25 -12.52
N ASN A 84 3.17 9.77 -13.43
CA ASN A 84 2.93 9.66 -14.86
C ASN A 84 3.72 8.53 -15.55
N GLU A 85 4.38 7.68 -14.81
CA GLU A 85 5.02 6.49 -15.39
C GLU A 85 3.95 5.44 -15.67
N ILE A 86 4.11 4.74 -16.81
CA ILE A 86 3.18 3.68 -17.19
C ILE A 86 3.33 2.52 -16.21
N GLY A 87 2.21 2.04 -15.66
CA GLY A 87 2.17 0.94 -14.73
C GLY A 87 1.32 1.25 -13.51
N MET A 88 1.62 0.61 -12.39
CA MET A 88 0.91 0.85 -11.14
C MET A 88 1.15 2.28 -10.67
N HIS A 89 0.07 3.03 -10.54
CA HIS A 89 0.11 4.44 -10.16
C HIS A 89 0.20 4.62 -8.64
N ARG A 90 -0.78 4.09 -7.94
CA ARG A 90 -0.92 4.30 -6.49
C ARG A 90 -1.95 3.34 -5.89
N VAL A 91 -2.00 3.31 -4.56
CA VAL A 91 -3.13 2.78 -3.81
C VAL A 91 -3.82 3.96 -3.12
N ALA A 92 -5.14 3.96 -3.08
CA ALA A 92 -5.90 5.07 -2.53
C ALA A 92 -6.81 4.60 -1.41
N PHE A 93 -6.84 5.38 -0.33
CA PHE A 93 -7.73 5.15 0.80
C PHE A 93 -8.60 6.37 1.05
N SER A 94 -9.86 6.12 1.33
CA SER A 94 -10.75 7.12 1.89
C SER A 94 -10.55 7.13 3.40
N VAL A 95 -10.34 8.30 3.98
CA VAL A 95 -10.14 8.46 5.42
C VAL A 95 -11.17 9.46 5.95
N ASP A 96 -11.55 9.29 7.20
CA ASP A 96 -12.50 10.22 7.84
C ASP A 96 -11.82 11.45 8.45
N ASP A 97 -10.49 11.41 8.61
CA ASP A 97 -9.71 12.51 9.17
C ASP A 97 -8.34 12.54 8.50
N LEU A 98 -8.22 13.40 7.48
CA LEU A 98 -6.98 13.52 6.72
C LEU A 98 -5.83 14.05 7.58
N ASP A 99 -6.10 14.98 8.49
CA ASP A 99 -5.05 15.55 9.34
C ASP A 99 -4.46 14.46 10.26
N ALA A 100 -5.31 13.60 10.82
CA ALA A 100 -4.85 12.48 11.64
C ALA A 100 -4.02 11.49 10.80
N ALA A 101 -4.45 11.20 9.57
CA ALA A 101 -3.69 10.33 8.68
C ALA A 101 -2.32 10.93 8.34
N LEU A 102 -2.26 12.23 8.12
CA LEU A 102 -1.00 12.92 7.83
C LEU A 102 -0.05 12.96 9.04
N GLU A 103 -0.58 12.96 10.25
CA GLU A 103 0.27 12.80 11.46
C GLU A 103 0.93 11.43 11.49
N VAL A 104 0.20 10.38 11.10
CA VAL A 104 0.77 9.03 11.00
C VAL A 104 1.87 9.01 9.94
N VAL A 105 1.62 9.58 8.77
CA VAL A 105 2.59 9.67 7.68
C VAL A 105 3.87 10.36 8.16
N ASP A 106 3.74 11.47 8.85
CA ASP A 106 4.87 12.25 9.37
C ASP A 106 5.66 11.47 10.44
N ARG A 107 4.97 10.78 11.35
CA ARG A 107 5.62 9.96 12.39
C ARG A 107 6.52 8.89 11.79
N HIS A 108 6.13 8.33 10.64
CA HIS A 108 6.93 7.32 9.94
C HIS A 108 8.02 7.92 9.04
N GLY A 109 8.15 9.24 9.02
CA GLY A 109 9.19 9.92 8.24
C GLY A 109 8.84 10.11 6.77
N TYR A 110 7.57 10.03 6.41
CA TYR A 110 7.11 10.22 5.04
C TYR A 110 6.38 11.55 4.90
N ALA A 111 6.12 11.96 3.65
CA ALA A 111 5.54 13.26 3.38
C ALA A 111 4.73 13.24 2.09
N PRO A 112 3.81 14.20 1.92
CA PRO A 112 3.16 14.41 0.63
C PRO A 112 4.15 14.67 -0.49
N LEU A 113 3.81 14.27 -1.72
CA LEU A 113 4.63 14.59 -2.89
C LEU A 113 4.73 16.11 -3.08
N ARG A 114 3.66 16.81 -2.83
CA ARG A 114 3.63 18.28 -2.94
C ARG A 114 2.85 18.92 -1.79
N GLY A 115 1.62 18.53 -1.57
CA GLY A 115 0.78 19.13 -0.54
C GLY A 115 -0.63 18.57 -0.57
N VAL A 116 -1.51 19.22 0.17
CA VAL A 116 -2.93 18.85 0.27
C VAL A 116 -3.73 19.77 -0.64
N ALA A 117 -4.58 19.17 -1.47
CA ALA A 117 -5.48 19.90 -2.35
C ALA A 117 -6.93 19.79 -1.84
N THR A 118 -7.71 20.82 -2.12
CA THR A 118 -9.16 20.79 -1.91
C THR A 118 -9.83 20.82 -3.26
N TYR A 119 -10.68 19.84 -3.53
CA TYR A 119 -11.39 19.73 -4.79
C TYR A 119 -12.87 20.12 -4.58
N GLU A 120 -13.28 21.23 -5.18
CA GLU A 120 -14.67 21.72 -5.18
C GLU A 120 -15.35 21.74 -3.80
N ASP A 121 -14.59 21.98 -2.73
CA ASP A 121 -15.06 21.90 -1.35
C ASP A 121 -15.73 20.56 -0.99
N VAL A 122 -15.48 19.51 -1.80
CA VAL A 122 -16.05 18.18 -1.59
C VAL A 122 -15.02 17.23 -1.00
N TYR A 123 -13.78 17.34 -1.44
CA TYR A 123 -12.69 16.47 -0.97
C TYR A 123 -11.45 17.27 -0.61
N ARG A 124 -10.77 16.81 0.43
CA ARG A 124 -9.36 17.13 0.66
C ARG A 124 -8.57 15.88 0.35
N LEU A 125 -7.51 16.01 -0.41
CA LEU A 125 -6.72 14.84 -0.80
C LEU A 125 -5.26 15.18 -0.97
N THR A 126 -4.44 14.14 -0.85
CA THR A 126 -3.00 14.26 -1.07
C THR A 126 -2.45 12.92 -1.56
N TYR A 127 -1.31 12.98 -2.24
CA TYR A 127 -0.49 11.81 -2.52
C TYR A 127 0.72 11.88 -1.61
N VAL A 128 0.97 10.83 -0.85
CA VAL A 128 2.18 10.71 -0.03
C VAL A 128 3.09 9.65 -0.63
N ARG A 129 4.38 9.84 -0.47
CA ARG A 129 5.35 8.79 -0.81
C ARG A 129 5.70 8.06 0.47
N GLY A 130 5.24 6.82 0.56
CA GLY A 130 5.38 6.00 1.74
C GLY A 130 6.55 5.01 1.68
N PRO A 131 6.46 3.92 2.44
CA PRO A 131 7.49 2.89 2.48
C PRO A 131 7.81 2.36 1.09
N SER A 132 9.09 2.11 0.81
CA SER A 132 9.58 1.59 -0.48
C SER A 132 9.19 2.47 -1.67
N GLY A 133 8.88 3.74 -1.45
CA GLY A 133 8.48 4.67 -2.50
C GLY A 133 7.05 4.52 -2.98
N ILE A 134 6.22 3.75 -2.30
CA ILE A 134 4.82 3.53 -2.67
C ILE A 134 4.08 4.86 -2.61
N ILE A 135 3.35 5.19 -3.68
CA ILE A 135 2.45 6.33 -3.67
C ILE A 135 1.13 5.91 -3.04
N VAL A 136 0.74 6.61 -1.99
CA VAL A 136 -0.52 6.40 -1.28
C VAL A 136 -1.36 7.67 -1.39
N MET A 137 -2.55 7.56 -1.95
CA MET A 137 -3.51 8.65 -1.94
C MET A 137 -4.37 8.55 -0.69
N LEU A 138 -4.53 9.67 -0.01
CA LEU A 138 -5.43 9.79 1.14
C LEU A 138 -6.45 10.86 0.81
N ALA A 139 -7.72 10.51 0.90
CA ALA A 139 -8.81 11.41 0.55
C ALA A 139 -9.88 11.43 1.64
N GLU A 140 -10.23 12.64 2.10
CA GLU A 140 -11.30 12.86 3.05
C GLU A 140 -12.46 13.54 2.35
N GLU A 141 -13.63 12.94 2.44
CA GLU A 141 -14.85 13.57 1.94
C GLU A 141 -15.29 14.64 2.94
N LEU A 142 -15.41 15.87 2.46
CA LEU A 142 -15.88 16.97 3.28
C LEU A 142 -17.40 16.91 3.32
N THR A 143 -17.93 16.51 4.47
CA THR A 143 -19.36 16.44 4.64
C THR A 143 -19.95 17.83 4.73
N THR A 144 -20.92 18.09 3.92
CA THR A 144 -21.76 19.28 4.06
C THR A 144 -22.90 18.93 5.01
N GLY A 145 -22.71 19.28 6.24
CA GLY A 145 -23.75 19.26 7.28
C GLY A 145 -24.72 18.15 7.34
#